data_38f9b3641c273d3d9bc6a1d3d5e396de
#
_entry.id   38f9b3641c273d3d9bc6a1d3d5e396de
#
_cell.length_a   1.000
_cell.length_b   1.000
_cell.length_c   1.000
_cell.angle_alpha   90.00
_cell.angle_beta   90.00
_cell.angle_gamma   90.00
#
_symmetry.space_group_name_H-M   'P 1'
#
loop_
_entity.id
_entity.type
_entity.pdbx_description
1 polymer ?
#
loop_
_entity_poly.entity_id
_entity_poly.type
_entity_poly.pdbx_seq_one_letter_code
_entity_poly.pdbx_strand_id
1 'polypeptide(L)'
;MQEDSIEIARVLNFEDTCINRFNKINEVLYLAKTNKISYSQLVDSIKATPQLIAYASTLYMNNSSFKNMQSSGLLSNLEEGELKSSLATYYEVVFKNLEALNEFFDQVGNVFNNYMPTGIGKLVRQNNEFSKDYVLNDPAVYLNFMLSLDKTKNNLRSDEFIYEVQKYYNYIFVYRMSLKRAKKYNDKLLKLLRTEIN
;
A
#
# COMPACT_ATOMS: atom_id res chain seq x y z
N MET A 1 -9.83 -16.60 8.59
CA MET A 1 -8.62 -16.74 9.47
C MET A 1 -7.39 -17.25 8.69
N GLN A 2 -7.39 -18.46 8.07
CA GLN A 2 -6.26 -18.94 7.26
C GLN A 2 -6.06 -18.07 6.01
N GLU A 3 -7.13 -17.74 5.32
CA GLU A 3 -7.12 -16.83 4.18
C GLU A 3 -6.57 -15.45 4.57
N ASP A 4 -6.99 -14.92 5.73
CA ASP A 4 -6.46 -13.66 6.25
C ASP A 4 -4.95 -13.72 6.47
N SER A 5 -4.44 -14.85 7.00
CA SER A 5 -3.00 -15.03 7.23
C SER A 5 -2.20 -14.96 5.92
N ILE A 6 -2.71 -15.60 4.87
CA ILE A 6 -2.08 -15.60 3.54
C ILE A 6 -2.10 -14.18 2.95
N GLU A 7 -3.25 -13.52 3.03
CA GLU A 7 -3.42 -12.19 2.46
C GLU A 7 -2.59 -11.13 3.21
N ILE A 8 -2.54 -11.19 4.54
CA ILE A 8 -1.66 -10.32 5.35
C ILE A 8 -0.19 -10.53 4.96
N ALA A 9 0.25 -11.77 4.78
CA ALA A 9 1.62 -12.07 4.38
C ALA A 9 1.92 -11.53 2.97
N ARG A 10 0.99 -11.66 2.03
CA ARG A 10 1.11 -11.12 0.67
C ARG A 10 1.28 -9.60 0.68
N VAL A 11 0.42 -8.90 1.44
CA VAL A 11 0.47 -7.44 1.53
C VAL A 11 1.74 -6.98 2.25
N LEU A 12 2.17 -7.66 3.31
CA LEU A 12 3.43 -7.34 4.00
C LEU A 12 4.65 -7.44 3.07
N ASN A 13 4.74 -8.48 2.25
CA ASN A 13 5.83 -8.63 1.28
C ASN A 13 5.81 -7.52 0.23
N PHE A 14 4.62 -7.09 -0.18
CA PHE A 14 4.47 -5.97 -1.08
C PHE A 14 4.95 -4.65 -0.44
N GLU A 15 4.53 -4.39 0.81
CA GLU A 15 4.92 -3.19 1.55
C GLU A 15 6.45 -3.14 1.82
N ASP A 16 7.08 -4.27 2.11
CA ASP A 16 8.54 -4.35 2.24
C ASP A 16 9.24 -3.95 0.93
N THR A 17 8.69 -4.39 -0.20
CA THR A 17 9.19 -3.99 -1.53
C THR A 17 8.98 -2.49 -1.76
N CYS A 18 7.83 -1.93 -1.40
CA CYS A 18 7.54 -0.51 -1.50
C CYS A 18 8.51 0.33 -0.67
N ILE A 19 8.74 -0.04 0.59
CA ILE A 19 9.67 0.68 1.48
C ILE A 19 11.08 0.72 0.89
N ASN A 20 11.58 -0.40 0.38
CA ASN A 20 12.91 -0.45 -0.23
C ASN A 20 13.01 0.45 -1.47
N ARG A 21 11.95 0.53 -2.25
CA ARG A 21 11.88 1.43 -3.41
C ARG A 21 11.81 2.89 -2.96
N PHE A 22 10.99 3.22 -1.97
CA PHE A 22 10.90 4.58 -1.42
C PHE A 22 12.23 5.08 -0.86
N ASN A 23 13.00 4.23 -0.20
CA ASN A 23 14.34 4.60 0.26
C ASN A 23 15.24 5.05 -0.89
N LYS A 24 15.18 4.35 -2.03
CA LYS A 24 15.94 4.73 -3.23
C LYS A 24 15.45 6.05 -3.81
N ILE A 25 14.15 6.28 -3.91
CA ILE A 25 13.64 7.53 -4.47
C ILE A 25 13.93 8.71 -3.56
N ASN A 26 13.82 8.54 -2.25
CA ASN A 26 14.18 9.58 -1.29
C ASN A 26 15.64 10.01 -1.44
N GLU A 27 16.54 9.04 -1.59
CA GLU A 27 17.95 9.33 -1.87
C GLU A 27 18.11 10.12 -3.16
N VAL A 28 17.49 9.69 -4.24
CA VAL A 28 17.58 10.34 -5.55
C VAL A 28 16.96 11.75 -5.52
N LEU A 29 15.81 11.93 -4.86
CA LEU A 29 15.19 13.24 -4.68
C LEU A 29 16.07 14.19 -3.85
N TYR A 30 16.67 13.69 -2.77
CA TYR A 30 17.63 14.45 -1.98
C TYR A 30 18.84 14.89 -2.81
N LEU A 31 19.42 14.01 -3.61
CA LEU A 31 20.53 14.31 -4.49
C LEU A 31 20.15 15.35 -5.56
N ALA A 32 18.95 15.24 -6.13
CA ALA A 32 18.43 16.19 -7.10
C ALA A 32 18.16 17.57 -6.46
N LYS A 33 17.59 17.61 -5.25
CA LYS A 33 17.32 18.85 -4.51
C LYS A 33 18.61 19.59 -4.13
N THR A 34 19.64 18.84 -3.77
CA THR A 34 20.96 19.40 -3.41
C THR A 34 21.87 19.64 -4.61
N ASN A 35 21.36 19.53 -5.84
CA ASN A 35 22.10 19.70 -7.10
C ASN A 35 23.32 18.77 -7.25
N LYS A 36 23.30 17.62 -6.58
CA LYS A 36 24.35 16.59 -6.71
C LYS A 36 24.15 15.70 -7.92
N ILE A 37 22.94 15.65 -8.47
CA ILE A 37 22.61 15.01 -9.74
C ILE A 37 21.83 15.94 -10.64
N SER A 38 21.94 15.73 -11.95
CA SER A 38 21.18 16.45 -12.95
C SER A 38 19.73 16.00 -13.01
N TYR A 39 18.86 16.79 -13.65
CA TYR A 39 17.48 16.36 -13.91
C TYR A 39 17.42 15.09 -14.77
N SER A 40 18.31 14.94 -15.74
CA SER A 40 18.38 13.71 -16.56
C SER A 40 18.63 12.46 -15.71
N GLN A 41 19.58 12.54 -14.77
CA GLN A 41 19.87 11.43 -13.85
C GLN A 41 18.69 11.13 -12.91
N LEU A 42 17.96 12.16 -12.44
CA LEU A 42 16.72 11.98 -11.69
C LEU A 42 15.68 11.22 -12.52
N VAL A 43 15.46 11.64 -13.76
CA VAL A 43 14.51 11.01 -14.70
C VAL A 43 14.90 9.55 -14.97
N ASP A 44 16.17 9.27 -15.20
CA ASP A 44 16.67 7.91 -15.45
C ASP A 44 16.44 7.01 -14.22
N SER A 45 16.63 7.55 -13.02
CA SER A 45 16.34 6.84 -11.78
C SER A 45 14.84 6.54 -11.59
N ILE A 46 13.97 7.48 -11.96
CA ILE A 46 12.51 7.29 -11.94
C ILE A 46 12.09 6.22 -12.96
N LYS A 47 12.66 6.25 -14.16
CA LYS A 47 12.39 5.24 -15.21
C LYS A 47 12.85 3.85 -14.81
N ALA A 48 14.00 3.74 -14.16
CA ALA A 48 14.53 2.46 -13.67
C ALA A 48 13.65 1.84 -12.57
N THR A 49 12.76 2.63 -11.96
CA THR A 49 11.89 2.18 -10.87
C THR A 49 10.44 2.66 -11.06
N PRO A 50 9.79 2.38 -12.18
CA PRO A 50 8.51 2.98 -12.56
C PRO A 50 7.35 2.63 -11.62
N GLN A 51 7.45 1.56 -10.85
CA GLN A 51 6.43 1.15 -9.87
C GLN A 51 6.52 1.88 -8.52
N LEU A 52 7.48 2.80 -8.38
CA LEU A 52 7.80 3.45 -7.12
C LEU A 52 6.70 4.31 -6.54
N ILE A 53 5.88 4.88 -7.41
CA ILE A 53 5.14 6.08 -7.06
C ILE A 53 3.63 5.81 -7.03
N ALA A 54 3.18 4.61 -7.39
CA ALA A 54 1.77 4.40 -7.70
C ALA A 54 1.02 3.43 -6.80
N TYR A 55 1.64 2.64 -5.94
CA TYR A 55 0.93 1.55 -5.29
C TYR A 55 1.32 1.30 -3.84
N ALA A 56 0.35 1.56 -2.94
CA ALA A 56 0.19 0.75 -1.74
C ALA A 56 -0.83 -0.36 -2.06
N SER A 57 -0.61 -1.54 -1.52
CA SER A 57 -1.62 -2.59 -1.55
C SER A 57 -2.41 -2.53 -0.26
N THR A 58 -3.70 -2.26 -0.36
CA THR A 58 -4.59 -2.30 0.79
C THR A 58 -5.04 -3.73 1.07
N LEU A 59 -5.21 -4.06 2.34
CA LEU A 59 -5.71 -5.34 2.79
C LEU A 59 -7.23 -5.26 2.94
N TYR A 60 -7.94 -6.03 2.13
CA TYR A 60 -9.39 -6.22 2.28
C TYR A 60 -9.64 -7.57 2.94
N MET A 61 -9.87 -7.55 4.24
CA MET A 61 -10.20 -8.77 4.98
C MET A 61 -11.70 -9.04 4.95
N ASN A 62 -12.07 -10.32 4.93
CA ASN A 62 -13.45 -10.74 5.00
C ASN A 62 -13.87 -10.98 6.45
N ASN A 63 -14.75 -10.14 6.98
CA ASN A 63 -15.30 -10.26 8.33
C ASN A 63 -16.72 -10.83 8.36
N SER A 64 -17.24 -11.33 7.24
CA SER A 64 -18.62 -11.83 7.13
C SER A 64 -18.93 -12.95 8.12
N SER A 65 -18.01 -13.90 8.28
CA SER A 65 -18.19 -14.99 9.26
C SER A 65 -18.29 -14.50 10.69
N PHE A 66 -17.46 -13.52 11.06
CA PHE A 66 -17.52 -12.93 12.39
C PHE A 66 -18.83 -12.15 12.62
N LYS A 67 -19.25 -11.36 11.63
CA LYS A 67 -20.55 -10.67 11.67
C LYS A 67 -21.73 -11.65 11.79
N ASN A 68 -21.68 -12.76 11.08
CA ASN A 68 -22.69 -13.81 11.17
C ASN A 68 -22.71 -14.45 12.57
N MET A 69 -21.56 -14.69 13.20
CA MET A 69 -21.47 -15.19 14.57
C MET A 69 -22.06 -14.19 15.59
N GLN A 70 -21.84 -12.88 15.38
CA GLN A 70 -22.44 -11.84 16.22
C GLN A 70 -23.97 -11.81 16.06
N SER A 71 -24.46 -11.76 14.83
CA SER A 71 -25.90 -11.62 14.55
C SER A 71 -26.72 -12.85 14.93
N SER A 72 -26.13 -14.04 14.83
CA SER A 72 -26.78 -15.31 15.25
C SER A 72 -26.70 -15.61 16.74
N GLY A 73 -26.00 -14.77 17.54
CA GLY A 73 -25.77 -15.02 18.95
C GLY A 73 -24.72 -16.08 19.26
N LEU A 74 -24.10 -16.68 18.25
CA LEU A 74 -23.08 -17.73 18.45
C LEU A 74 -21.86 -17.19 19.22
N LEU A 75 -21.52 -15.91 19.03
CA LEU A 75 -20.41 -15.30 19.76
C LEU A 75 -20.71 -15.15 21.26
N SER A 76 -21.97 -14.87 21.63
CA SER A 76 -22.39 -14.79 23.05
C SER A 76 -22.40 -16.17 23.71
N ASN A 77 -22.65 -17.23 22.95
CA ASN A 77 -22.66 -18.62 23.43
C ASN A 77 -21.26 -19.22 23.63
N LEU A 78 -20.20 -18.55 23.13
CA LEU A 78 -18.85 -18.96 23.48
C LEU A 78 -18.60 -18.72 24.97
N GLU A 79 -17.99 -19.69 25.63
CA GLU A 79 -17.56 -19.51 27.02
C GLU A 79 -16.67 -18.26 27.16
N GLU A 80 -16.83 -17.56 28.29
CA GLU A 80 -15.96 -16.44 28.61
C GLU A 80 -14.53 -16.94 28.77
N GLY A 81 -13.63 -16.46 27.92
CA GLY A 81 -12.26 -16.92 27.90
C GLY A 81 -11.39 -16.19 26.89
N GLU A 82 -10.19 -16.74 26.73
CA GLU A 82 -9.18 -16.13 25.87
C GLU A 82 -9.57 -16.14 24.39
N LEU A 83 -10.27 -17.17 23.90
CA LEU A 83 -10.73 -17.24 22.52
C LEU A 83 -11.72 -16.13 22.19
N LYS A 84 -12.78 -15.98 23.01
CA LYS A 84 -13.82 -14.96 22.82
C LYS A 84 -13.25 -13.55 22.84
N SER A 85 -12.41 -13.24 23.84
CA SER A 85 -11.78 -11.93 23.96
C SER A 85 -10.78 -11.65 22.80
N SER A 86 -10.08 -12.66 22.34
CA SER A 86 -9.13 -12.54 21.22
C SER A 86 -9.86 -12.35 19.89
N LEU A 87 -11.00 -13.01 19.66
CA LEU A 87 -11.86 -12.80 18.48
C LEU A 87 -12.39 -11.36 18.45
N ALA A 88 -12.96 -10.89 19.56
CA ALA A 88 -13.44 -9.51 19.65
C ALA A 88 -12.31 -8.50 19.40
N THR A 89 -11.16 -8.68 20.06
CA THR A 89 -10.00 -7.79 19.85
C THR A 89 -9.54 -7.77 18.40
N TYR A 90 -9.47 -8.93 17.76
CA TYR A 90 -9.03 -9.01 16.38
C TYR A 90 -9.97 -8.29 15.41
N TYR A 91 -11.27 -8.57 15.47
CA TYR A 91 -12.21 -8.02 14.50
C TYR A 91 -12.70 -6.61 14.85
N GLU A 92 -12.87 -6.28 16.13
CA GLU A 92 -13.42 -4.98 16.55
C GLU A 92 -12.35 -3.90 16.76
N VAL A 93 -11.10 -4.29 16.98
CA VAL A 93 -10.03 -3.32 17.20
C VAL A 93 -9.02 -3.38 16.07
N VAL A 94 -8.39 -4.54 15.86
CA VAL A 94 -7.27 -4.64 14.91
C VAL A 94 -7.74 -4.47 13.47
N PHE A 95 -8.83 -5.14 13.12
CA PHE A 95 -9.43 -5.06 11.80
C PHE A 95 -9.95 -3.65 11.49
N LYS A 96 -10.71 -3.04 12.39
CA LYS A 96 -11.23 -1.67 12.19
C LYS A 96 -10.14 -0.62 12.05
N ASN A 97 -9.03 -0.79 12.77
CA ASN A 97 -7.87 0.08 12.60
C ASN A 97 -7.24 -0.05 11.21
N LEU A 98 -7.20 -1.26 10.64
CA LEU A 98 -6.72 -1.46 9.28
C LEU A 98 -7.68 -0.88 8.23
N GLU A 99 -9.00 -1.01 8.42
CA GLU A 99 -10.00 -0.39 7.54
C GLU A 99 -9.84 1.14 7.51
N ALA A 100 -9.71 1.78 8.68
CA ALA A 100 -9.49 3.22 8.77
C ALA A 100 -8.18 3.66 8.08
N LEU A 101 -7.13 2.85 8.17
CA LEU A 101 -5.88 3.12 7.45
C LEU A 101 -6.02 2.94 5.95
N ASN A 102 -6.83 1.99 5.46
CA ASN A 102 -7.11 1.82 4.03
C ASN A 102 -7.75 3.07 3.43
N GLU A 103 -8.81 3.60 4.07
CA GLU A 103 -9.49 4.83 3.63
C GLU A 103 -8.52 6.02 3.55
N PHE A 104 -7.65 6.11 4.53
CA PHE A 104 -6.64 7.16 4.58
C PHE A 104 -5.59 7.01 3.46
N PHE A 105 -5.19 5.79 3.12
CA PHE A 105 -4.29 5.50 2.01
C PHE A 105 -4.83 5.98 0.67
N ASP A 106 -6.11 5.77 0.41
CA ASP A 106 -6.77 6.22 -0.82
C ASP A 106 -6.71 7.75 -0.95
N GLN A 107 -6.88 8.48 0.16
CA GLN A 107 -6.77 9.95 0.16
C GLN A 107 -5.35 10.42 -0.13
N VAL A 108 -4.35 9.81 0.48
CA VAL A 108 -2.94 10.18 0.28
C VAL A 108 -2.45 9.83 -1.12
N GLY A 109 -2.87 8.69 -1.66
CA GLY A 109 -2.56 8.30 -3.04
C GLY A 109 -3.08 9.31 -4.06
N ASN A 110 -4.26 9.87 -3.83
CA ASN A 110 -4.84 10.90 -4.69
C ASN A 110 -4.04 12.21 -4.67
N VAL A 111 -3.59 12.66 -3.50
CA VAL A 111 -2.75 13.86 -3.39
C VAL A 111 -1.44 13.68 -4.12
N PHE A 112 -0.81 12.52 -3.99
CA PHE A 112 0.44 12.20 -4.66
C PHE A 112 0.31 12.22 -6.19
N ASN A 113 -0.82 11.76 -6.74
CA ASN A 113 -1.10 11.79 -8.16
C ASN A 113 -1.14 13.21 -8.76
N ASN A 114 -1.31 14.25 -7.95
CA ASN A 114 -1.30 15.64 -8.41
C ASN A 114 0.11 16.13 -8.82
N TYR A 115 1.15 15.51 -8.29
CA TYR A 115 2.55 15.91 -8.55
C TYR A 115 3.22 15.03 -9.62
N MET A 116 2.75 13.83 -9.79
CA MET A 116 3.30 12.88 -10.76
C MET A 116 2.38 12.73 -11.96
N PRO A 117 2.96 12.52 -13.15
CA PRO A 117 2.15 12.18 -14.31
C PRO A 117 1.33 10.93 -14.00
N THR A 118 0.02 11.11 -13.81
CA THR A 118 -0.90 10.00 -13.60
C THR A 118 -0.79 9.03 -14.75
N GLY A 119 -0.56 7.78 -14.48
CA GLY A 119 -0.49 6.77 -15.53
C GLY A 119 0.89 6.14 -15.72
N ILE A 120 1.98 6.68 -15.15
CA ILE A 120 3.28 5.99 -15.21
C ILE A 120 3.15 4.56 -14.71
N GLY A 121 2.49 4.34 -13.58
CA GLY A 121 2.23 3.01 -13.05
C GLY A 121 1.20 2.20 -13.84
N LYS A 122 0.21 2.86 -14.46
CA LYS A 122 -0.79 2.21 -15.33
C LYS A 122 -0.19 1.81 -16.67
N LEU A 123 0.66 2.64 -17.25
CA LEU A 123 1.34 2.38 -18.51
C LEU A 123 2.26 1.17 -18.46
N VAL A 124 2.91 0.92 -17.33
CA VAL A 124 3.78 -0.25 -17.12
C VAL A 124 2.97 -1.55 -16.90
N ARG A 125 1.73 -1.46 -16.43
CA ARG A 125 0.86 -2.64 -16.23
C ARG A 125 0.02 -3.04 -17.44
N GLN A 126 -0.10 -2.19 -18.46
CA GLN A 126 -1.02 -2.40 -19.58
C GLN A 126 -0.53 -3.37 -20.66
N ASN A 127 0.32 -4.32 -20.34
CA ASN A 127 0.45 -5.51 -21.18
C ASN A 127 -0.78 -6.47 -21.07
N ASN A 128 -1.84 -6.06 -20.38
CA ASN A 128 -3.08 -6.83 -20.30
C ASN A 128 -4.14 -6.26 -21.24
N GLU A 129 -4.90 -7.14 -21.84
CA GLU A 129 -5.86 -7.05 -22.96
C GLU A 129 -6.85 -5.86 -23.04
N PHE A 130 -6.89 -4.96 -22.04
CA PHE A 130 -7.74 -3.76 -22.06
C PHE A 130 -7.20 -2.60 -22.87
N SER A 131 -5.99 -2.69 -23.42
CA SER A 131 -5.33 -1.58 -24.12
C SER A 131 -5.56 -1.54 -25.63
N LYS A 132 -6.41 -2.42 -26.19
CA LYS A 132 -6.62 -2.47 -27.65
C LYS A 132 -7.28 -1.22 -28.23
N ASP A 133 -7.94 -0.40 -27.42
CA ASP A 133 -8.69 0.77 -27.89
C ASP A 133 -8.08 2.13 -27.51
N TYR A 134 -7.03 2.17 -26.71
CA TYR A 134 -6.32 3.40 -26.39
C TYR A 134 -4.96 3.44 -27.07
N VAL A 135 -4.89 4.23 -28.14
CA VAL A 135 -3.71 4.44 -28.99
C VAL A 135 -2.63 5.24 -28.26
N LEU A 136 -1.99 4.65 -27.27
CA LEU A 136 -0.64 5.01 -26.88
C LEU A 136 0.25 3.87 -27.36
N ASN A 137 0.67 3.93 -28.60
CA ASN A 137 1.45 2.88 -29.26
C ASN A 137 2.80 2.56 -28.55
N ASP A 138 3.28 3.44 -27.68
CA ASP A 138 4.48 3.22 -26.88
C ASP A 138 4.39 3.95 -25.52
N PRO A 139 4.19 3.21 -24.41
CA PRO A 139 4.20 3.78 -23.05
C PRO A 139 5.48 4.53 -22.71
N ALA A 140 6.63 4.12 -23.25
CA ALA A 140 7.90 4.77 -22.99
C ALA A 140 7.98 6.16 -23.63
N VAL A 141 7.40 6.34 -24.82
CA VAL A 141 7.31 7.64 -25.50
C VAL A 141 6.45 8.60 -24.70
N TYR A 142 5.28 8.14 -24.24
CA TYR A 142 4.39 8.97 -23.41
C TYR A 142 5.05 9.38 -22.09
N LEU A 143 5.69 8.44 -21.41
CA LEU A 143 6.44 8.73 -20.18
C LEU A 143 7.54 9.76 -20.41
N ASN A 144 8.32 9.60 -21.49
CA ASN A 144 9.35 10.55 -21.87
C ASN A 144 8.78 11.95 -22.12
N PHE A 145 7.66 12.02 -22.84
CA PHE A 145 6.96 13.27 -23.08
C PHE A 145 6.53 13.93 -21.78
N MET A 146 5.82 13.21 -20.89
CA MET A 146 5.36 13.74 -19.62
C MET A 146 6.52 14.22 -18.73
N LEU A 147 7.62 13.49 -18.70
CA LEU A 147 8.81 13.88 -17.95
C LEU A 147 9.56 15.08 -18.55
N SER A 148 9.36 15.36 -19.84
CA SER A 148 9.96 16.51 -20.51
C SER A 148 9.25 17.84 -20.21
N LEU A 149 8.00 17.81 -19.74
CA LEU A 149 7.21 19.00 -19.45
C LEU A 149 7.81 19.81 -18.29
N ASP A 150 7.89 21.13 -18.43
CA ASP A 150 8.45 22.02 -17.41
C ASP A 150 7.67 21.96 -16.09
N LYS A 151 6.36 21.81 -16.15
CA LYS A 151 5.53 21.56 -14.96
C LYS A 151 5.99 20.34 -14.19
N THR A 152 6.25 19.22 -14.87
CA THR A 152 6.74 17.99 -14.25
C THR A 152 8.14 18.17 -13.66
N LYS A 153 9.04 18.87 -14.37
CA LYS A 153 10.39 19.17 -13.88
C LYS A 153 10.35 20.00 -12.61
N ASN A 154 9.49 21.03 -12.57
CA ASN A 154 9.33 21.89 -11.40
C ASN A 154 8.71 21.11 -10.25
N ASN A 155 7.67 20.32 -10.49
CA ASN A 155 7.02 19.50 -9.47
C ASN A 155 7.99 18.51 -8.82
N LEU A 156 8.77 17.77 -9.61
CA LEU A 156 9.70 16.75 -9.10
C LEU A 156 10.85 17.33 -8.25
N ARG A 157 11.08 18.64 -8.33
CA ARG A 157 12.09 19.36 -7.54
C ARG A 157 11.49 20.22 -6.42
N SER A 158 10.18 20.30 -6.34
CA SER A 158 9.51 21.13 -5.34
C SER A 158 9.60 20.51 -3.95
N ASP A 159 9.62 21.38 -2.94
CA ASP A 159 9.57 20.95 -1.54
C ASP A 159 8.25 20.28 -1.22
N GLU A 160 7.17 20.72 -1.84
CA GLU A 160 5.84 20.15 -1.71
C GLU A 160 5.81 18.71 -2.17
N PHE A 161 6.42 18.41 -3.32
CA PHE A 161 6.49 17.03 -3.82
C PHE A 161 7.32 16.15 -2.88
N ILE A 162 8.49 16.61 -2.44
CA ILE A 162 9.35 15.89 -1.51
C ILE A 162 8.60 15.63 -0.20
N TYR A 163 7.87 16.61 0.31
CA TYR A 163 7.06 16.48 1.51
C TYR A 163 5.96 15.41 1.35
N GLU A 164 5.24 15.41 0.23
CA GLU A 164 4.20 14.41 -0.05
C GLU A 164 4.79 13.00 -0.18
N VAL A 165 5.97 12.86 -0.80
CA VAL A 165 6.69 11.57 -0.85
C VAL A 165 7.04 11.09 0.57
N GLN A 166 7.57 11.95 1.44
CA GLN A 166 7.89 11.60 2.83
C GLN A 166 6.64 11.24 3.62
N LYS A 167 5.58 11.99 3.46
CA LYS A 167 4.29 11.72 4.08
C LYS A 167 3.76 10.36 3.67
N TYR A 168 3.77 10.05 2.37
CA TYR A 168 3.35 8.74 1.86
C TYR A 168 4.21 7.59 2.39
N TYR A 169 5.52 7.78 2.47
CA TYR A 169 6.43 6.83 3.09
C TYR A 169 6.08 6.54 4.55
N ASN A 170 5.82 7.59 5.35
CA ASN A 170 5.42 7.44 6.74
C ASN A 170 4.12 6.63 6.87
N TYR A 171 3.19 6.80 5.93
CA TYR A 171 1.96 6.02 5.92
C TYR A 171 2.19 4.55 5.64
N ILE A 172 2.98 4.22 4.62
CA ILE A 172 3.35 2.84 4.33
C ILE A 172 4.00 2.20 5.57
N PHE A 173 4.87 2.94 6.24
CA PHE A 173 5.51 2.46 7.46
C PHE A 173 4.49 2.16 8.57
N VAL A 174 3.58 3.08 8.86
CA VAL A 174 2.52 2.90 9.87
C VAL A 174 1.59 1.74 9.48
N TYR A 175 1.19 1.66 8.23
CA TYR A 175 0.35 0.59 7.72
C TYR A 175 1.02 -0.77 7.87
N ARG A 176 2.28 -0.88 7.50
CA ARG A 176 3.09 -2.09 7.68
C ARG A 176 3.18 -2.52 9.14
N MET A 177 3.33 -1.58 10.08
CA MET A 177 3.35 -1.89 11.51
C MET A 177 1.98 -2.44 11.97
N SER A 178 0.90 -1.88 11.46
CA SER A 178 -0.47 -2.36 11.74
C SER A 178 -0.75 -3.74 11.15
N LEU A 179 -0.25 -4.02 9.94
CA LEU A 179 -0.30 -5.36 9.33
C LEU A 179 0.48 -6.39 10.15
N LYS A 180 1.68 -6.06 10.64
CA LYS A 180 2.45 -6.94 11.54
C LYS A 180 1.69 -7.24 12.83
N ARG A 181 1.03 -6.24 13.39
CA ARG A 181 0.17 -6.42 14.55
C ARG A 181 -1.00 -7.35 14.21
N ALA A 182 -1.70 -7.13 13.11
CA ALA A 182 -2.79 -7.98 12.65
C ALA A 182 -2.33 -9.43 12.45
N LYS A 183 -1.16 -9.63 11.83
CA LYS A 183 -0.58 -10.97 11.68
C LYS A 183 -0.38 -11.65 13.03
N LYS A 184 0.22 -10.97 14.00
CA LYS A 184 0.45 -11.52 15.34
C LYS A 184 -0.86 -11.96 16.02
N TYR A 185 -1.91 -11.15 15.92
CA TYR A 185 -3.23 -11.50 16.48
C TYR A 185 -3.88 -12.66 15.73
N ASN A 186 -3.79 -12.69 14.41
CA ASN A 186 -4.31 -13.78 13.59
C ASN A 186 -3.61 -15.11 13.92
N ASP A 187 -2.28 -15.11 14.01
CA ASP A 187 -1.49 -16.30 14.36
C ASP A 187 -1.85 -16.81 15.76
N LYS A 188 -2.09 -15.90 16.73
CA LYS A 188 -2.57 -16.26 18.07
C LYS A 188 -3.94 -16.91 18.03
N LEU A 189 -4.89 -16.33 17.30
CA LEU A 189 -6.24 -16.87 17.15
C LEU A 189 -6.26 -18.26 16.49
N LEU A 190 -5.46 -18.44 15.43
CA LEU A 190 -5.33 -19.75 14.77
C LEU A 190 -4.81 -20.81 15.74
N LYS A 191 -3.94 -20.44 16.66
CA LYS A 191 -3.41 -21.33 17.69
C LYS A 191 -4.48 -21.72 18.70
N LEU A 192 -5.24 -20.74 19.22
CA LEU A 192 -6.34 -20.99 20.15
C LEU A 192 -7.43 -21.87 19.53
N LEU A 193 -7.85 -21.59 18.29
CA LEU A 193 -8.83 -22.38 17.57
C LEU A 193 -8.39 -23.84 17.41
N ARG A 194 -7.12 -24.11 17.18
CA ARG A 194 -6.60 -25.49 17.07
C ARG A 194 -6.61 -26.23 18.40
N THR A 195 -6.42 -25.52 19.52
CA THR A 195 -6.47 -26.13 20.86
C THR A 195 -7.88 -26.41 21.31
N GLU A 196 -8.90 -25.65 20.87
CA GLU A 196 -10.30 -25.85 21.23
C GLU A 196 -11.00 -26.94 20.38
N ILE A 197 -10.44 -27.29 19.21
CA ILE A 197 -11.02 -28.28 18.30
C ILE A 197 -10.46 -29.70 18.56
N ASN A 198 -9.29 -29.80 19.22
CA ASN A 198 -8.66 -31.08 19.58
C ASN A 198 -9.02 -31.49 21.00
#